data_607673cfe3ef381f1dcdeaca7f41881e
#
_entry.id   607673cfe3ef381f1dcdeaca7f41881e
#
_cell.length_a   1.000
_cell.length_b   1.000
_cell.length_c   1.000
_cell.angle_alpha   90.00
_cell.angle_beta   90.00
_cell.angle_gamma   90.00
#
_symmetry.space_group_name_H-M   'P 1'
#
loop_
_entity.id
_entity.type
_entity.pdbx_description
1 polymer ?
#
loop_
_entity_poly.entity_id
_entity_poly.type
_entity_poly.pdbx_seq_one_letter_code
_entity_poly.pdbx_strand_id
1 'polypeptide(L)'
;MKKILLTSLILLSFNTVGEIAPEIKALKDTPKSVLFIGNSYLYYNDSLHNHFKNMANERFAKFDGSKNVKSATIGGSRLKHHDVERLIQPRAISSIEKFDLVILQGGSGEVLSESDRIEFGETAHQHIETIRSKDIEPALYMTHAYTESHKDYAPNLIRSIEEMYTLSGNTNQVLVIPVGLAFEAAYKERPDMKLHKLDGTHPDLLGTYLAACTVFASVFGESPVGINYDYNGSVSAEDKLFLQKIAQLTVNNYYGLSGSD
;
A
#
# COMPACT_ATOMS: atom_id res chain seq x y z
N MET A 1 -2.25 69.18 16.98
CA MET A 1 -1.69 67.89 17.47
C MET A 1 -2.51 66.76 16.83
N LYS A 2 -2.00 66.11 15.76
CA LYS A 2 -2.65 64.98 15.11
C LYS A 2 -2.11 63.70 15.76
N LYS A 3 -2.99 62.92 16.36
CA LYS A 3 -2.65 61.55 16.89
C LYS A 3 -2.64 60.60 15.70
N ILE A 4 -1.51 59.98 15.45
CA ILE A 4 -1.33 58.88 14.51
C ILE A 4 -1.64 57.60 15.26
N LEU A 5 -2.70 56.90 14.85
CA LEU A 5 -3.03 55.58 15.36
C LEU A 5 -2.23 54.58 14.54
N LEU A 6 -1.26 53.93 15.19
CA LEU A 6 -0.51 52.80 14.63
C LEU A 6 -1.34 51.54 14.77
N THR A 7 -1.95 51.06 13.69
CA THR A 7 -2.63 49.76 13.67
C THR A 7 -1.59 48.69 13.42
N SER A 8 -1.28 47.91 14.46
CA SER A 8 -0.39 46.76 14.41
C SER A 8 -1.11 45.61 13.67
N LEU A 9 -0.68 45.30 12.45
CA LEU A 9 -1.14 44.17 11.67
C LEU A 9 -0.43 42.91 12.20
N ILE A 10 -1.13 42.09 12.99
CA ILE A 10 -0.64 40.76 13.42
C ILE A 10 -0.79 39.82 12.21
N LEU A 11 0.32 39.54 11.54
CA LEU A 11 0.42 38.45 10.58
C LEU A 11 0.38 37.12 11.34
N LEU A 12 -0.79 36.48 11.36
CA LEU A 12 -0.93 35.09 11.71
C LEU A 12 -0.29 34.24 10.59
N SER A 13 0.94 33.81 10.81
CA SER A 13 1.54 32.76 9.98
C SER A 13 0.80 31.46 10.27
N PHE A 14 -0.08 31.05 9.38
CA PHE A 14 -0.57 29.67 9.33
C PHE A 14 0.64 28.81 8.95
N ASN A 15 1.19 28.07 9.92
CA ASN A 15 2.03 26.93 9.63
C ASN A 15 1.13 25.90 8.92
N THR A 16 1.17 25.88 7.59
CA THR A 16 0.72 24.70 6.84
C THR A 16 1.67 23.58 7.26
N VAL A 17 1.17 22.60 8.02
CA VAL A 17 1.84 21.32 8.18
C VAL A 17 2.00 20.81 6.75
N GLY A 18 3.23 20.83 6.24
CA GLY A 18 3.50 20.39 4.88
C GLY A 18 3.07 18.93 4.75
N GLU A 19 2.40 18.60 3.67
CA GLU A 19 2.03 17.23 3.32
C GLU A 19 3.31 16.39 3.34
N ILE A 20 3.32 15.30 4.13
CA ILE A 20 4.52 14.46 4.28
C ILE A 20 4.68 13.63 3.03
N ALA A 21 5.70 13.92 2.23
CA ALA A 21 6.00 13.16 1.02
C ALA A 21 6.90 11.94 1.32
N PRO A 22 6.78 10.83 0.56
CA PRO A 22 7.67 9.70 0.71
C PRO A 22 9.09 10.03 0.23
N GLU A 23 10.08 9.62 1.00
CA GLU A 23 11.51 9.79 0.66
C GLU A 23 11.98 8.71 -0.31
N ILE A 24 11.55 7.46 -0.11
CA ILE A 24 11.88 6.34 -0.98
C ILE A 24 10.78 6.17 -2.04
N LYS A 25 11.18 6.22 -3.30
CA LYS A 25 10.27 6.24 -4.46
C LYS A 25 10.41 5.03 -5.38
N ALA A 26 11.40 4.18 -5.13
CA ALA A 26 11.66 2.95 -5.89
C ALA A 26 12.42 1.95 -5.02
N LEU A 27 12.31 0.67 -5.33
CA LEU A 27 13.17 -0.36 -4.78
C LEU A 27 14.60 -0.24 -5.36
N LYS A 28 15.58 -0.78 -4.64
CA LYS A 28 16.97 -0.80 -5.09
C LYS A 28 17.15 -1.67 -6.34
N ASP A 29 16.52 -2.85 -6.31
CA ASP A 29 16.58 -3.83 -7.38
C ASP A 29 15.18 -4.33 -7.74
N THR A 30 14.96 -4.78 -8.97
CA THR A 30 13.73 -5.45 -9.38
C THR A 30 13.64 -6.82 -8.74
N PRO A 31 12.68 -7.11 -7.85
CA PRO A 31 12.61 -8.37 -7.13
C PRO A 31 12.16 -9.51 -8.05
N LYS A 32 12.75 -10.69 -7.86
CA LYS A 32 12.35 -11.94 -8.52
C LYS A 32 11.49 -12.81 -7.62
N SER A 33 11.57 -12.61 -6.31
CA SER A 33 10.79 -13.32 -5.30
C SER A 33 10.20 -12.35 -4.27
N VAL A 34 8.91 -12.51 -3.97
CA VAL A 34 8.15 -11.57 -3.12
C VAL A 34 7.33 -12.33 -2.10
N LEU A 35 7.42 -11.91 -0.84
CA LEU A 35 6.57 -12.37 0.25
C LEU A 35 5.65 -11.24 0.72
N PHE A 36 4.34 -11.49 0.73
CA PHE A 36 3.35 -10.63 1.35
C PHE A 36 3.04 -11.12 2.76
N ILE A 37 3.13 -10.25 3.76
CA ILE A 37 2.79 -10.55 5.16
C ILE A 37 1.71 -9.58 5.59
N GLY A 38 0.58 -10.10 6.12
CA GLY A 38 -0.53 -9.27 6.58
C GLY A 38 -1.78 -10.07 6.95
N ASN A 39 -2.94 -9.54 6.64
CA ASN A 39 -4.21 -10.09 7.10
C ASN A 39 -5.24 -10.30 5.97
N SER A 40 -6.54 -10.21 6.32
CA SER A 40 -7.65 -10.42 5.39
C SER A 40 -7.64 -9.47 4.18
N TYR A 41 -7.06 -8.29 4.30
CA TYR A 41 -6.91 -7.38 3.15
C TYR A 41 -6.07 -7.98 2.01
N LEU A 42 -5.19 -8.93 2.34
CA LEU A 42 -4.36 -9.62 1.36
C LEU A 42 -4.97 -10.92 0.82
N TYR A 43 -5.78 -11.66 1.62
CA TYR A 43 -6.24 -12.99 1.18
C TYR A 43 -7.64 -13.04 0.57
N TYR A 44 -8.45 -11.97 0.65
CA TYR A 44 -9.76 -11.95 -0.02
C TYR A 44 -9.61 -12.05 -1.55
N ASN A 45 -10.70 -12.53 -2.20
CA ASN A 45 -10.84 -12.59 -3.66
C ASN A 45 -9.66 -13.28 -4.36
N ASP A 46 -9.35 -14.51 -3.96
CA ASP A 46 -8.22 -15.32 -4.45
C ASP A 46 -6.83 -14.78 -4.09
N SER A 47 -6.74 -13.94 -3.08
CA SER A 47 -5.52 -13.31 -2.58
C SER A 47 -4.82 -12.36 -3.55
N LEU A 48 -4.47 -11.19 -3.05
CA LEU A 48 -3.76 -10.14 -3.80
C LEU A 48 -2.49 -10.66 -4.46
N HIS A 49 -1.71 -11.52 -3.79
CA HIS A 49 -0.47 -12.08 -4.34
C HIS A 49 -0.69 -12.91 -5.61
N ASN A 50 -1.87 -13.54 -5.78
CA ASN A 50 -2.23 -14.27 -7.00
C ASN A 50 -2.50 -13.31 -8.16
N HIS A 51 -3.20 -12.21 -7.93
CA HIS A 51 -3.40 -11.17 -8.94
C HIS A 51 -2.06 -10.55 -9.35
N PHE A 52 -1.25 -10.15 -8.37
CA PHE A 52 0.08 -9.58 -8.60
C PHE A 52 0.98 -10.50 -9.42
N LYS A 53 1.08 -11.80 -9.06
CA LYS A 53 1.93 -12.74 -9.80
C LYS A 53 1.49 -12.95 -11.23
N ASN A 54 0.17 -12.96 -11.50
CA ASN A 54 -0.36 -13.14 -12.85
C ASN A 54 -0.07 -11.91 -13.72
N MET A 55 -0.19 -10.71 -13.17
CA MET A 55 0.23 -9.47 -13.86
C MET A 55 1.73 -9.49 -14.17
N ALA A 56 2.56 -9.88 -13.19
CA ALA A 56 4.00 -9.96 -13.37
C ALA A 56 4.42 -11.04 -14.38
N ASN A 57 3.79 -12.21 -14.36
CA ASN A 57 4.03 -13.27 -15.33
C ASN A 57 3.68 -12.84 -16.76
N GLU A 58 2.62 -12.06 -16.95
CA GLU A 58 2.25 -11.52 -18.26
C GLU A 58 3.28 -10.50 -18.75
N ARG A 59 3.69 -9.58 -17.87
CA ARG A 59 4.60 -8.49 -18.24
C ARG A 59 6.04 -8.96 -18.45
N PHE A 60 6.52 -9.90 -17.66
CA PHE A 60 7.92 -10.31 -17.62
C PHE A 60 8.07 -11.80 -17.95
N ALA A 61 8.48 -12.11 -19.18
CA ALA A 61 8.56 -13.49 -19.70
C ALA A 61 9.42 -14.46 -18.87
N LYS A 62 10.34 -13.95 -18.04
CA LYS A 62 11.22 -14.76 -17.17
C LYS A 62 10.80 -14.77 -15.70
N PHE A 63 9.68 -14.10 -15.36
CA PHE A 63 9.17 -14.08 -14.00
C PHE A 63 8.33 -15.34 -13.72
N ASP A 64 8.71 -16.12 -12.73
CA ASP A 64 7.95 -17.28 -12.28
C ASP A 64 7.23 -16.96 -10.97
N GLY A 65 6.12 -16.25 -11.07
CA GLY A 65 5.33 -15.85 -9.91
C GLY A 65 4.73 -17.03 -9.15
N SER A 66 4.42 -18.15 -9.83
CA SER A 66 3.87 -19.34 -9.18
C SER A 66 4.84 -19.96 -8.18
N LYS A 67 6.11 -19.95 -8.52
CA LYS A 67 7.20 -20.40 -7.63
C LYS A 67 7.56 -19.34 -6.60
N ASN A 68 7.69 -18.08 -7.00
CA ASN A 68 8.44 -17.06 -6.28
C ASN A 68 7.59 -16.02 -5.55
N VAL A 69 6.26 -15.94 -5.77
CA VAL A 69 5.38 -15.02 -5.05
C VAL A 69 4.56 -15.80 -4.03
N LYS A 70 4.65 -15.39 -2.77
CA LYS A 70 4.01 -16.07 -1.64
C LYS A 70 3.31 -15.07 -0.73
N SER A 71 2.43 -15.61 0.13
CA SER A 71 1.70 -14.83 1.13
C SER A 71 1.65 -15.59 2.44
N ALA A 72 1.83 -14.88 3.55
CA ALA A 72 1.64 -15.37 4.90
C ALA A 72 0.65 -14.44 5.62
N THR A 73 -0.54 -14.94 5.92
CA THR A 73 -1.63 -14.10 6.45
C THR A 73 -2.27 -14.70 7.67
N ILE A 74 -2.69 -13.82 8.59
CA ILE A 74 -3.46 -14.15 9.79
C ILE A 74 -4.72 -13.28 9.79
N GLY A 75 -5.92 -13.87 9.79
CA GLY A 75 -7.18 -13.12 9.81
C GLY A 75 -7.29 -12.19 11.01
N GLY A 76 -7.62 -10.90 10.77
CA GLY A 76 -7.77 -9.91 11.84
C GLY A 76 -6.48 -9.52 12.57
N SER A 77 -5.31 -9.87 12.04
CA SER A 77 -4.05 -9.57 12.70
C SER A 77 -3.67 -8.09 12.58
N ARG A 78 -2.96 -7.64 13.60
CA ARG A 78 -2.05 -6.47 13.57
C ARG A 78 -0.67 -6.93 13.10
N LEU A 79 0.18 -5.98 12.72
CA LEU A 79 1.53 -6.28 12.24
C LEU A 79 2.36 -7.07 13.28
N LYS A 80 2.23 -6.75 14.56
CA LYS A 80 2.92 -7.41 15.69
C LYS A 80 2.60 -8.90 15.87
N HIS A 81 1.53 -9.42 15.27
CA HIS A 81 1.15 -10.82 15.41
C HIS A 81 1.93 -11.76 14.47
N HIS A 82 2.75 -11.21 13.58
CA HIS A 82 3.52 -12.00 12.62
C HIS A 82 4.93 -12.30 13.14
N ASP A 83 5.29 -13.57 13.12
CA ASP A 83 6.66 -14.03 13.35
C ASP A 83 7.48 -13.90 12.06
N VAL A 84 7.83 -12.64 11.74
CA VAL A 84 8.55 -12.30 10.52
C VAL A 84 9.91 -12.98 10.47
N GLU A 85 10.62 -13.07 11.61
CA GLU A 85 11.92 -13.74 11.68
C GLU A 85 11.83 -15.19 11.20
N ARG A 86 10.81 -15.94 11.63
CA ARG A 86 10.58 -17.32 11.18
C ARG A 86 10.17 -17.38 9.69
N LEU A 87 9.28 -16.48 9.26
CA LEU A 87 8.73 -16.50 7.90
C LEU A 87 9.78 -16.28 6.81
N ILE A 88 10.87 -15.56 7.12
CA ILE A 88 11.94 -15.26 6.17
C ILE A 88 13.13 -16.24 6.26
N GLN A 89 13.06 -17.28 7.10
CA GLN A 89 14.09 -18.31 7.11
C GLN A 89 14.09 -19.12 5.80
N PRO A 90 15.23 -19.65 5.39
CA PRO A 90 15.31 -20.51 4.22
C PRO A 90 14.30 -21.67 4.31
N ARG A 91 13.49 -21.83 3.28
CA ARG A 91 12.44 -22.87 3.15
C ARG A 91 11.33 -22.82 4.21
N ALA A 92 11.19 -21.74 4.97
CA ALA A 92 10.06 -21.56 5.87
C ALA A 92 8.73 -21.51 5.11
N ILE A 93 8.76 -20.95 3.91
CA ILE A 93 7.60 -20.90 3.00
C ILE A 93 8.00 -21.55 1.67
N SER A 94 7.45 -22.75 1.40
CA SER A 94 7.72 -23.49 0.17
C SER A 94 9.22 -23.84 0.02
N SER A 95 9.74 -23.92 -1.20
CA SER A 95 11.14 -24.21 -1.52
C SER A 95 11.98 -22.94 -1.70
N ILE A 96 11.53 -21.78 -1.23
CA ILE A 96 12.24 -20.52 -1.39
C ILE A 96 13.36 -20.43 -0.36
N GLU A 97 14.59 -20.26 -0.84
CA GLU A 97 15.77 -20.12 0.04
C GLU A 97 15.89 -18.70 0.61
N LYS A 98 15.52 -17.68 -0.20
CA LYS A 98 15.54 -16.28 0.20
C LYS A 98 14.55 -15.51 -0.66
N PHE A 99 13.80 -14.61 -0.04
CA PHE A 99 13.02 -13.62 -0.76
C PHE A 99 13.88 -12.41 -1.12
N ASP A 100 13.57 -11.74 -2.23
CA ASP A 100 14.21 -10.46 -2.57
C ASP A 100 13.48 -9.31 -1.92
N LEU A 101 12.13 -9.43 -1.79
CA LEU A 101 11.25 -8.39 -1.24
C LEU A 101 10.26 -8.99 -0.24
N VAL A 102 10.09 -8.34 0.90
CA VAL A 102 9.01 -8.61 1.86
C VAL A 102 8.14 -7.37 2.00
N ILE A 103 6.85 -7.52 1.69
CA ILE A 103 5.85 -6.46 1.81
C ILE A 103 5.04 -6.68 3.09
N LEU A 104 5.09 -5.73 4.00
CA LEU A 104 4.42 -5.74 5.30
C LEU A 104 3.13 -4.92 5.26
N GLN A 105 1.99 -5.55 5.61
CA GLN A 105 0.69 -4.89 5.72
C GLN A 105 0.22 -4.93 7.17
N GLY A 106 -0.04 -3.77 7.74
CA GLY A 106 -0.56 -3.63 9.09
C GLY A 106 -2.06 -3.94 9.21
N GLY A 107 -2.58 -3.98 10.43
CA GLY A 107 -4.01 -4.08 10.70
C GLY A 107 -4.76 -2.80 10.38
N SER A 108 -6.00 -2.91 9.91
CA SER A 108 -6.82 -1.74 9.57
C SER A 108 -7.13 -0.84 10.78
N GLY A 109 -7.12 -1.39 11.99
CA GLY A 109 -7.35 -0.65 13.23
C GLY A 109 -6.11 0.00 13.83
N GLU A 110 -4.91 -0.22 13.28
CA GLU A 110 -3.65 0.34 13.84
C GLU A 110 -3.53 1.86 13.66
N VAL A 111 -4.40 2.47 12.88
CA VAL A 111 -4.47 3.93 12.69
C VAL A 111 -5.41 4.63 13.68
N LEU A 112 -6.30 3.90 14.35
CA LEU A 112 -7.47 4.49 15.05
C LEU A 112 -7.11 5.26 16.32
N SER A 113 -6.01 4.94 16.99
CA SER A 113 -5.54 5.68 18.16
C SER A 113 -4.06 6.04 18.03
N GLU A 114 -3.64 7.05 18.79
CA GLU A 114 -2.23 7.45 18.83
C GLU A 114 -1.34 6.30 19.34
N SER A 115 -1.78 5.60 20.39
CA SER A 115 -1.05 4.44 20.92
C SER A 115 -0.91 3.31 19.92
N ASP A 116 -1.96 3.04 19.10
CA ASP A 116 -1.91 2.03 18.05
C ASP A 116 -0.94 2.44 16.92
N ARG A 117 -0.90 3.72 16.56
CA ARG A 117 0.05 4.23 15.54
C ARG A 117 1.50 4.15 16.01
N ILE A 118 1.76 4.43 17.29
CA ILE A 118 3.10 4.28 17.90
C ILE A 118 3.50 2.80 17.88
N GLU A 119 2.63 1.89 18.35
CA GLU A 119 2.88 0.45 18.34
C GLU A 119 3.15 -0.08 16.92
N PHE A 120 2.38 0.38 15.92
CA PHE A 120 2.63 0.06 14.51
C PHE A 120 4.02 0.49 14.07
N GLY A 121 4.42 1.74 14.36
CA GLY A 121 5.73 2.28 13.98
C GLY A 121 6.89 1.50 14.59
N GLU A 122 6.81 1.18 15.89
CA GLU A 122 7.82 0.38 16.60
C GLU A 122 7.92 -1.05 16.03
N THR A 123 6.76 -1.68 15.78
CA THR A 123 6.69 -3.04 15.20
C THR A 123 7.24 -3.06 13.78
N ALA A 124 6.86 -2.08 12.96
CA ALA A 124 7.36 -1.95 11.59
C ALA A 124 8.88 -1.80 11.59
N HIS A 125 9.43 -0.96 12.47
CA HIS A 125 10.89 -0.80 12.62
C HIS A 125 11.59 -2.13 12.95
N GLN A 126 11.08 -2.86 13.95
CA GLN A 126 11.66 -4.15 14.36
C GLN A 126 11.64 -5.19 13.22
N HIS A 127 10.51 -5.30 12.51
CA HIS A 127 10.40 -6.23 11.39
C HIS A 127 11.28 -5.83 10.20
N ILE A 128 11.37 -4.53 9.89
CA ILE A 128 12.23 -4.01 8.83
C ILE A 128 13.69 -4.33 9.10
N GLU A 129 14.18 -4.09 10.32
CA GLU A 129 15.55 -4.42 10.71
C GLU A 129 15.81 -5.94 10.66
N THR A 130 14.84 -6.76 11.08
CA THR A 130 14.91 -8.22 10.96
C THR A 130 15.05 -8.66 9.49
N ILE A 131 14.24 -8.09 8.59
CA ILE A 131 14.26 -8.39 7.15
C ILE A 131 15.62 -7.98 6.55
N ARG A 132 16.08 -6.76 6.84
CA ARG A 132 17.37 -6.25 6.37
C ARG A 132 18.57 -7.06 6.86
N SER A 133 18.50 -7.62 8.07
CA SER A 133 19.56 -8.48 8.61
C SER A 133 19.82 -9.74 7.77
N LYS A 134 18.89 -10.08 6.86
CA LYS A 134 19.00 -11.20 5.90
C LYS A 134 19.27 -10.74 4.47
N ASP A 135 19.68 -9.48 4.26
CA ASP A 135 19.84 -8.85 2.95
C ASP A 135 18.57 -8.98 2.08
N ILE A 136 17.41 -8.81 2.67
CA ILE A 136 16.10 -8.77 2.02
C ILE A 136 15.61 -7.33 2.03
N GLU A 137 14.99 -6.87 0.94
CA GLU A 137 14.41 -5.54 0.88
C GLU A 137 13.01 -5.53 1.50
N PRO A 138 12.70 -4.64 2.46
CA PRO A 138 11.37 -4.46 3.01
C PRO A 138 10.60 -3.36 2.30
N ALA A 139 9.26 -3.48 2.25
CA ALA A 139 8.34 -2.42 1.86
C ALA A 139 7.09 -2.43 2.76
N LEU A 140 6.40 -1.30 2.84
CA LEU A 140 5.15 -1.16 3.58
C LEU A 140 3.97 -1.04 2.61
N TYR A 141 2.88 -1.75 2.89
CA TYR A 141 1.63 -1.68 2.15
C TYR A 141 0.66 -0.78 2.91
N MET A 142 0.39 0.42 2.42
CA MET A 142 -0.57 1.37 2.97
C MET A 142 -1.98 0.84 2.79
N THR A 143 -2.69 0.58 3.90
CA THR A 143 -4.06 0.07 3.87
C THR A 143 -5.05 1.12 3.37
N HIS A 144 -6.20 0.67 2.86
CA HIS A 144 -7.31 1.55 2.53
C HIS A 144 -8.15 1.91 3.76
N ALA A 145 -8.86 3.04 3.71
CA ALA A 145 -9.76 3.50 4.75
C ALA A 145 -11.09 2.74 4.71
N TYR A 146 -11.82 2.80 5.81
CA TYR A 146 -13.19 2.28 5.90
C TYR A 146 -14.19 3.13 5.10
N THR A 147 -15.26 2.50 4.62
CA THR A 147 -16.43 3.20 4.07
C THR A 147 -17.48 3.46 5.14
N GLU A 148 -18.50 4.26 4.81
CA GLU A 148 -19.59 4.68 5.73
C GLU A 148 -20.34 3.51 6.39
N SER A 149 -20.30 2.32 5.82
CA SER A 149 -20.92 1.13 6.41
C SER A 149 -20.14 0.53 7.59
N HIS A 150 -18.89 0.94 7.79
CA HIS A 150 -18.08 0.46 8.90
C HIS A 150 -18.24 1.33 10.16
N LYS A 151 -18.31 0.71 11.34
CA LYS A 151 -18.52 1.42 12.63
C LYS A 151 -17.43 2.44 12.97
N ASP A 152 -16.21 2.24 12.51
CA ASP A 152 -15.06 3.11 12.76
C ASP A 152 -14.75 4.02 11.55
N TYR A 153 -15.74 4.23 10.66
CA TYR A 153 -15.60 5.18 9.56
C TYR A 153 -15.34 6.59 10.07
N ALA A 154 -14.42 7.28 9.43
CA ALA A 154 -14.20 8.71 9.58
C ALA A 154 -13.81 9.33 8.22
N PRO A 155 -14.38 10.50 7.84
CA PRO A 155 -14.16 11.08 6.51
C PRO A 155 -12.68 11.31 6.16
N ASN A 156 -11.85 11.61 7.16
CA ASN A 156 -10.43 11.92 6.97
C ASN A 156 -9.50 10.77 7.41
N LEU A 157 -10.04 9.56 7.63
CA LEU A 157 -9.24 8.44 8.10
C LEU A 157 -8.08 8.12 7.16
N ILE A 158 -8.28 8.29 5.86
CA ILE A 158 -7.22 8.05 4.87
C ILE A 158 -6.01 8.97 5.07
N ARG A 159 -6.20 10.22 5.54
CA ARG A 159 -5.06 11.13 5.84
C ARG A 159 -4.24 10.62 7.00
N SER A 160 -4.86 10.10 8.05
CA SER A 160 -4.15 9.49 9.18
C SER A 160 -3.43 8.20 8.79
N ILE A 161 -3.99 7.41 7.88
CA ILE A 161 -3.34 6.22 7.31
C ILE A 161 -2.11 6.64 6.49
N GLU A 162 -2.27 7.61 5.59
CA GLU A 162 -1.19 8.15 4.77
C GLU A 162 -0.04 8.66 5.63
N GLU A 163 -0.33 9.48 6.64
CA GLU A 163 0.65 10.00 7.59
C GLU A 163 1.39 8.88 8.32
N MET A 164 0.66 7.93 8.92
CA MET A 164 1.23 6.81 9.67
C MET A 164 2.20 5.97 8.82
N TYR A 165 1.79 5.60 7.61
CA TYR A 165 2.61 4.78 6.72
C TYR A 165 3.78 5.56 6.13
N THR A 166 3.57 6.82 5.72
CA THR A 166 4.62 7.65 5.12
C THR A 166 5.70 8.00 6.14
N LEU A 167 5.30 8.36 7.38
CA LEU A 167 6.26 8.58 8.48
C LEU A 167 7.06 7.31 8.78
N SER A 168 6.39 6.15 8.88
CA SER A 168 7.07 4.88 9.11
C SER A 168 8.02 4.53 7.97
N GLY A 169 7.61 4.78 6.71
CA GLY A 169 8.44 4.58 5.53
C GLY A 169 9.69 5.45 5.53
N ASN A 170 9.53 6.75 5.81
CA ASN A 170 10.63 7.72 5.86
C ASN A 170 11.60 7.42 7.02
N THR A 171 11.06 7.15 8.21
CA THR A 171 11.88 6.78 9.38
C THR A 171 12.75 5.56 9.11
N ASN A 172 12.21 4.59 8.40
CA ASN A 172 12.88 3.33 8.12
C ASN A 172 13.55 3.28 6.73
N GLN A 173 13.45 4.34 5.93
CA GLN A 173 13.99 4.39 4.57
C GLN A 173 13.53 3.19 3.72
N VAL A 174 12.21 2.97 3.65
CA VAL A 174 11.57 1.89 2.88
C VAL A 174 10.48 2.43 1.96
N LEU A 175 10.23 1.71 0.87
CA LEU A 175 9.15 2.01 -0.04
C LEU A 175 7.79 1.84 0.65
N VAL A 176 6.88 2.80 0.48
CA VAL A 176 5.48 2.72 0.90
C VAL A 176 4.60 2.62 -0.33
N ILE A 177 3.88 1.53 -0.46
CA ILE A 177 2.98 1.25 -1.59
C ILE A 177 1.62 1.90 -1.31
N PRO A 178 1.16 2.91 -2.07
CA PRO A 178 0.04 3.78 -1.71
C PRO A 178 -1.34 3.21 -2.06
N VAL A 179 -1.63 1.97 -1.66
CA VAL A 179 -2.90 1.31 -2.02
C VAL A 179 -4.11 2.05 -1.47
N GLY A 180 -4.05 2.56 -0.24
CA GLY A 180 -5.15 3.31 0.34
C GLY A 180 -5.51 4.56 -0.45
N LEU A 181 -4.49 5.27 -0.98
CA LEU A 181 -4.70 6.43 -1.84
C LEU A 181 -5.27 6.07 -3.21
N ALA A 182 -4.95 4.87 -3.73
CA ALA A 182 -5.56 4.38 -4.97
C ALA A 182 -7.07 4.11 -4.80
N PHE A 183 -7.49 3.57 -3.65
CA PHE A 183 -8.91 3.42 -3.32
C PHE A 183 -9.62 4.78 -3.25
N GLU A 184 -9.03 5.76 -2.57
CA GLU A 184 -9.58 7.12 -2.50
C GLU A 184 -9.71 7.74 -3.89
N ALA A 185 -8.66 7.66 -4.72
CA ALA A 185 -8.67 8.18 -6.08
C ALA A 185 -9.75 7.52 -6.95
N ALA A 186 -9.91 6.20 -6.85
CA ALA A 186 -10.94 5.48 -7.59
C ALA A 186 -12.35 5.90 -7.18
N TYR A 187 -12.62 6.05 -5.88
CA TYR A 187 -13.93 6.53 -5.40
C TYR A 187 -14.20 7.99 -5.76
N LYS A 188 -13.17 8.83 -5.83
CA LYS A 188 -13.32 10.22 -6.26
C LYS A 188 -13.79 10.32 -7.70
N GLU A 189 -13.27 9.46 -8.58
CA GLU A 189 -13.62 9.45 -10.01
C GLU A 189 -14.89 8.64 -10.29
N ARG A 190 -15.12 7.52 -9.57
CA ARG A 190 -16.28 6.64 -9.69
C ARG A 190 -16.82 6.26 -8.32
N PRO A 191 -17.68 7.10 -7.69
CA PRO A 191 -18.19 6.87 -6.33
C PRO A 191 -18.98 5.58 -6.15
N ASP A 192 -19.63 5.10 -7.21
CA ASP A 192 -20.46 3.88 -7.18
C ASP A 192 -19.66 2.57 -7.36
N MET A 193 -18.34 2.66 -7.56
CA MET A 193 -17.50 1.48 -7.76
C MET A 193 -17.45 0.62 -6.51
N LYS A 194 -17.59 -0.70 -6.67
CA LYS A 194 -17.58 -1.65 -5.55
C LYS A 194 -16.16 -2.11 -5.24
N LEU A 195 -15.39 -1.27 -4.53
CA LEU A 195 -14.04 -1.62 -4.09
C LEU A 195 -14.05 -2.32 -2.74
N HIS A 196 -15.06 -2.07 -1.89
CA HIS A 196 -15.25 -2.71 -0.59
C HIS A 196 -16.45 -3.67 -0.61
N LYS A 197 -16.39 -4.67 0.24
CA LYS A 197 -17.54 -5.48 0.61
C LYS A 197 -18.53 -4.67 1.45
N LEU A 198 -19.72 -5.22 1.68
CA LEU A 198 -20.79 -4.55 2.43
C LEU A 198 -20.41 -4.22 3.89
N ASP A 199 -19.39 -4.87 4.43
CA ASP A 199 -18.87 -4.58 5.77
C ASP A 199 -18.05 -3.28 5.86
N GLY A 200 -17.76 -2.66 4.72
CA GLY A 200 -17.05 -1.38 4.62
C GLY A 200 -15.57 -1.43 4.96
N THR A 201 -14.99 -2.62 5.13
CA THR A 201 -13.59 -2.80 5.47
C THR A 201 -12.85 -3.72 4.51
N HIS A 202 -13.38 -4.91 4.22
CA HIS A 202 -12.70 -5.85 3.33
C HIS A 202 -12.80 -5.44 1.86
N PRO A 203 -11.73 -5.66 1.07
CA PRO A 203 -11.79 -5.39 -0.35
C PRO A 203 -12.75 -6.34 -1.05
N ASP A 204 -13.54 -5.84 -2.00
CA ASP A 204 -14.22 -6.66 -3.00
C ASP A 204 -13.26 -6.95 -4.17
N LEU A 205 -13.69 -7.71 -5.18
CA LEU A 205 -12.82 -8.13 -6.28
C LEU A 205 -12.12 -6.94 -6.98
N LEU A 206 -12.87 -5.88 -7.30
CA LEU A 206 -12.30 -4.69 -7.95
C LEU A 206 -11.30 -3.97 -7.04
N GLY A 207 -11.51 -3.96 -5.71
CA GLY A 207 -10.57 -3.43 -4.75
C GLY A 207 -9.27 -4.25 -4.69
N THR A 208 -9.37 -5.59 -4.67
CA THR A 208 -8.18 -6.46 -4.72
C THR A 208 -7.41 -6.29 -6.04
N TYR A 209 -8.12 -6.15 -7.15
CA TYR A 209 -7.51 -5.91 -8.46
C TYR A 209 -6.76 -4.55 -8.50
N LEU A 210 -7.40 -3.48 -8.01
CA LEU A 210 -6.78 -2.16 -7.89
C LEU A 210 -5.52 -2.20 -7.01
N ALA A 211 -5.62 -2.88 -5.86
CA ALA A 211 -4.48 -3.06 -4.97
C ALA A 211 -3.32 -3.79 -5.67
N ALA A 212 -3.60 -4.85 -6.42
CA ALA A 212 -2.58 -5.58 -7.19
C ALA A 212 -1.93 -4.71 -8.27
N CYS A 213 -2.71 -3.88 -8.99
CA CYS A 213 -2.17 -2.90 -9.96
C CYS A 213 -1.25 -1.88 -9.27
N THR A 214 -1.64 -1.38 -8.08
CA THR A 214 -0.85 -0.40 -7.33
C THR A 214 0.45 -1.01 -6.82
N VAL A 215 0.39 -2.25 -6.29
CA VAL A 215 1.60 -3.00 -5.90
C VAL A 215 2.51 -3.24 -7.10
N PHE A 216 1.94 -3.65 -8.24
CA PHE A 216 2.71 -3.87 -9.47
C PHE A 216 3.46 -2.60 -9.89
N ALA A 217 2.75 -1.47 -9.98
CA ALA A 217 3.35 -0.20 -10.37
C ALA A 217 4.46 0.25 -9.41
N SER A 218 4.23 0.10 -8.10
CA SER A 218 5.21 0.51 -7.07
C SER A 218 6.45 -0.39 -7.04
N VAL A 219 6.26 -1.71 -7.17
CA VAL A 219 7.34 -2.71 -7.05
C VAL A 219 8.23 -2.74 -8.29
N PHE A 220 7.63 -2.66 -9.47
CA PHE A 220 8.39 -2.74 -10.72
C PHE A 220 8.75 -1.38 -11.33
N GLY A 221 8.16 -0.28 -10.85
CA GLY A 221 8.32 1.03 -11.48
C GLY A 221 7.75 1.08 -12.90
N GLU A 222 6.87 0.13 -13.25
CA GLU A 222 6.28 -0.01 -14.56
C GLU A 222 4.75 0.15 -14.53
N SER A 223 4.20 0.67 -15.63
CA SER A 223 2.76 0.87 -15.73
C SER A 223 1.99 -0.46 -15.80
N PRO A 224 0.93 -0.66 -14.99
CA PRO A 224 0.04 -1.78 -15.13
C PRO A 224 -0.91 -1.62 -16.33
N VAL A 225 -0.96 -0.44 -16.95
CA VAL A 225 -1.84 -0.16 -18.11
C VAL A 225 -1.45 -1.05 -19.28
N GLY A 226 -2.45 -1.71 -19.84
CA GLY A 226 -2.29 -2.63 -20.97
C GLY A 226 -1.98 -4.07 -20.58
N ILE A 227 -1.91 -4.42 -19.29
CA ILE A 227 -1.91 -5.82 -18.83
C ILE A 227 -3.28 -6.42 -19.13
N ASN A 228 -3.29 -7.59 -19.80
CA ASN A 228 -4.55 -8.25 -20.21
C ASN A 228 -5.21 -9.02 -19.06
N TYR A 229 -4.45 -9.44 -18.06
CA TYR A 229 -4.99 -10.16 -16.91
C TYR A 229 -6.24 -9.48 -16.33
N ASP A 230 -7.34 -10.23 -16.25
CA ASP A 230 -8.66 -9.75 -15.85
C ASP A 230 -9.39 -10.72 -14.89
N TYR A 231 -8.62 -11.61 -14.26
CA TYR A 231 -9.15 -12.67 -13.40
C TYR A 231 -10.21 -13.53 -14.11
N ASN A 232 -9.82 -14.10 -15.25
CA ASN A 232 -10.65 -14.97 -16.09
C ASN A 232 -11.97 -14.31 -16.54
N GLY A 233 -11.90 -13.04 -16.93
CA GLY A 233 -13.04 -12.26 -17.38
C GLY A 233 -13.96 -11.74 -16.27
N SER A 234 -13.57 -11.89 -14.99
CA SER A 234 -14.36 -11.40 -13.86
C SER A 234 -14.23 -9.90 -13.64
N VAL A 235 -13.17 -9.26 -14.16
CA VAL A 235 -13.00 -7.81 -14.19
C VAL A 235 -13.28 -7.35 -15.62
N SER A 236 -14.30 -6.51 -15.81
CA SER A 236 -14.68 -6.02 -17.14
C SER A 236 -13.52 -5.25 -17.80
N ALA A 237 -13.50 -5.20 -19.13
CA ALA A 237 -12.46 -4.45 -19.86
C ALA A 237 -12.43 -2.96 -19.49
N GLU A 238 -13.61 -2.38 -19.23
CA GLU A 238 -13.74 -0.99 -18.81
C GLU A 238 -13.17 -0.77 -17.41
N ASP A 239 -13.59 -1.59 -16.42
CA ASP A 239 -13.10 -1.48 -15.04
C ASP A 239 -11.60 -1.78 -14.97
N LYS A 240 -11.13 -2.80 -15.70
CA LYS A 240 -9.71 -3.13 -15.79
C LYS A 240 -8.87 -1.90 -16.20
N LEU A 241 -9.23 -1.29 -17.34
CA LEU A 241 -8.49 -0.13 -17.83
C LEU A 241 -8.56 1.05 -16.87
N PHE A 242 -9.73 1.28 -16.27
CA PHE A 242 -9.91 2.34 -15.28
C PHE A 242 -9.00 2.11 -14.06
N LEU A 243 -9.05 0.93 -13.45
CA LEU A 243 -8.29 0.61 -12.23
C LEU A 243 -6.78 0.62 -12.49
N GLN A 244 -6.32 0.15 -13.65
CA GLN A 244 -4.92 0.24 -14.06
C GLN A 244 -4.44 1.70 -14.16
N LYS A 245 -5.25 2.58 -14.75
CA LYS A 245 -4.94 4.02 -14.87
C LYS A 245 -4.92 4.70 -13.50
N ILE A 246 -5.89 4.41 -12.63
CA ILE A 246 -5.93 4.96 -11.27
C ILE A 246 -4.70 4.52 -10.48
N ALA A 247 -4.31 3.25 -10.53
CA ALA A 247 -3.12 2.75 -9.88
C ALA A 247 -1.86 3.50 -10.34
N GLN A 248 -1.67 3.64 -11.66
CA GLN A 248 -0.52 4.36 -12.20
C GLN A 248 -0.49 5.83 -11.78
N LEU A 249 -1.64 6.52 -11.89
CA LEU A 249 -1.76 7.93 -11.52
C LEU A 249 -1.45 8.13 -10.03
N THR A 250 -2.00 7.26 -9.17
CA THR A 250 -1.77 7.32 -7.72
C THR A 250 -0.29 7.14 -7.38
N VAL A 251 0.37 6.16 -7.98
CA VAL A 251 1.80 5.89 -7.77
C VAL A 251 2.64 7.08 -8.24
N ASN A 252 2.36 7.63 -9.42
CA ASN A 252 3.06 8.80 -9.93
C ASN A 252 2.89 10.02 -9.00
N ASN A 253 1.67 10.31 -8.57
CA ASN A 253 1.38 11.44 -7.69
C ASN A 253 2.05 11.27 -6.32
N TYR A 254 1.91 10.10 -5.71
CA TYR A 254 2.47 9.84 -4.38
C TYR A 254 4.00 9.93 -4.36
N TYR A 255 4.68 9.42 -5.38
CA TYR A 255 6.14 9.51 -5.47
C TYR A 255 6.64 10.81 -6.12
N GLY A 256 5.75 11.70 -6.56
CA GLY A 256 6.13 12.94 -7.27
C GLY A 256 6.89 12.65 -8.58
N LEU A 257 6.49 11.60 -9.29
CA LEU A 257 7.03 11.27 -10.60
C LEU A 257 6.29 12.11 -11.64
N SER A 258 7.04 12.89 -12.43
CA SER A 258 6.45 13.63 -13.56
C SER A 258 5.82 12.61 -14.51
N GLY A 259 4.55 12.79 -14.87
CA GLY A 259 3.90 11.93 -15.84
C GLY A 259 4.70 11.96 -17.15
N SER A 260 5.21 10.80 -17.57
CA SER A 260 5.53 10.59 -18.97
C SER A 260 4.19 10.46 -19.69
N ASP A 261 3.81 11.49 -20.42
CA ASP A 261 2.69 11.51 -21.36
C ASP A 261 2.78 10.34 -22.36
#